data_78f738c2d9f95aa83dec38289b61698c
#
_entry.id   78f738c2d9f95aa83dec38289b61698c
#
_cell.length_a   1.000
_cell.length_b   1.000
_cell.length_c   1.000
_cell.angle_alpha   90.00
_cell.angle_beta   90.00
_cell.angle_gamma   90.00
#
_symmetry.space_group_name_H-M   'P 1'
#
loop_
_entity.id
_entity.type
_entity.pdbx_description
1 polymer ?
#
loop_
_entity_poly.entity_id
_entity_poly.type
_entity_poly.pdbx_seq_one_letter_code
_entity_poly.pdbx_strand_id
1 'polypeptide(L)'
;MKRHAYRGTSFDIPANKKFRKQCGEYDSLIQFEECCHRALIERYNEEKGKDHSLSFKLFTQKIATGTKVNLGFFDFDNYENSLYASYIIYPYGAFDCFIQDIIKDLKDFKINIKIDKQKGKGTKLSQLLKQLKKRGIDVRIEQFKIDLFEYYRLRRNSVAHMLSETTYISSFNKSVKSRHLVSKTYPNQPNALTSYDKMTFDDFVVCTANLKNISDIITRTIEKNINWKKIGKSHPYWINYKKINAICSFEKQKKIDFVRKVIEGRYGVELSDELCESFL
;
A
#
# COMPACT_ATOMS: atom_id res chain seq x y z
N MET A 1 -22.44 -14.08 19.00
CA MET A 1 -22.55 -14.18 17.54
C MET A 1 -21.63 -15.31 17.06
N LYS A 2 -22.17 -16.44 16.58
CA LYS A 2 -21.40 -17.65 16.28
C LYS A 2 -20.50 -17.43 15.04
N ARG A 3 -19.17 -17.54 15.24
CA ARG A 3 -18.12 -17.40 14.21
C ARG A 3 -17.96 -18.66 13.31
N HIS A 4 -19.05 -19.31 12.91
CA HIS A 4 -18.98 -20.60 12.21
C HIS A 4 -19.40 -20.56 10.73
N ALA A 5 -19.31 -19.37 10.09
CA ALA A 5 -19.83 -19.23 8.74
C ALA A 5 -18.83 -19.64 7.64
N TYR A 6 -17.52 -19.63 7.93
CA TYR A 6 -16.51 -20.01 6.91
C TYR A 6 -15.23 -20.54 7.56
N ARG A 7 -14.52 -21.38 6.82
CA ARG A 7 -13.16 -21.83 7.08
C ARG A 7 -12.28 -21.24 5.99
N GLY A 8 -11.18 -20.60 6.33
CA GLY A 8 -10.31 -20.03 5.33
C GLY A 8 -8.97 -19.63 5.91
N THR A 9 -7.97 -19.61 5.07
CA THR A 9 -6.60 -19.27 5.46
C THR A 9 -6.45 -17.77 5.71
N SER A 10 -7.10 -16.92 4.91
CA SER A 10 -7.19 -15.47 5.14
C SER A 10 -8.15 -14.84 4.14
N PHE A 11 -9.12 -14.06 4.62
CA PHE A 11 -9.91 -13.21 3.78
C PHE A 11 -9.04 -12.12 3.14
N ASP A 12 -9.19 -11.97 1.82
CA ASP A 12 -8.59 -10.85 1.12
C ASP A 12 -9.44 -10.46 -0.09
N ILE A 13 -9.56 -9.17 -0.36
CA ILE A 13 -10.32 -8.63 -1.48
C ILE A 13 -9.41 -8.38 -2.68
N PRO A 14 -9.93 -8.44 -3.93
CA PRO A 14 -9.13 -8.27 -5.13
C PRO A 14 -8.31 -6.98 -5.14
N ALA A 15 -8.85 -5.87 -4.65
CA ALA A 15 -8.14 -4.61 -4.52
C ALA A 15 -6.88 -4.72 -3.64
N ASN A 16 -6.98 -5.40 -2.48
CA ASN A 16 -5.84 -5.58 -1.58
C ASN A 16 -4.80 -6.55 -2.15
N LYS A 17 -5.24 -7.67 -2.73
CA LYS A 17 -4.34 -8.61 -3.44
C LYS A 17 -3.52 -7.89 -4.51
N LYS A 18 -4.19 -7.08 -5.35
CA LYS A 18 -3.53 -6.28 -6.40
C LYS A 18 -2.54 -5.28 -5.82
N PHE A 19 -2.95 -4.52 -4.79
CA PHE A 19 -2.09 -3.55 -4.13
C PHE A 19 -0.85 -4.19 -3.52
N ARG A 20 -1.03 -5.30 -2.77
CA ARG A 20 0.07 -6.04 -2.16
C ARG A 20 1.05 -6.58 -3.20
N LYS A 21 0.55 -7.10 -4.32
CA LYS A 21 1.38 -7.56 -5.44
C LYS A 21 2.20 -6.41 -6.05
N GLN A 22 1.55 -5.29 -6.38
CA GLN A 22 2.22 -4.11 -6.95
C GLN A 22 3.30 -3.55 -6.01
N CYS A 23 2.99 -3.43 -4.71
CA CYS A 23 4.00 -3.02 -3.73
C CYS A 23 5.15 -4.02 -3.64
N GLY A 24 4.89 -5.34 -3.66
CA GLY A 24 5.95 -6.35 -3.58
C GLY A 24 6.90 -6.31 -4.78
N GLU A 25 6.35 -6.14 -5.98
CA GLU A 25 7.15 -5.99 -7.21
C GLU A 25 8.03 -4.72 -7.15
N TYR A 26 7.46 -3.62 -6.69
CA TYR A 26 8.19 -2.35 -6.57
C TYR A 26 9.22 -2.37 -5.43
N ASP A 27 8.86 -2.93 -4.27
CA ASP A 27 9.80 -3.09 -3.15
C ASP A 27 11.05 -3.87 -3.57
N SER A 28 10.89 -4.93 -4.39
CA SER A 28 12.00 -5.72 -4.91
C SER A 28 12.90 -4.91 -5.84
N LEU A 29 12.32 -4.07 -6.70
CA LEU A 29 13.07 -3.18 -7.57
C LEU A 29 13.88 -2.16 -6.74
N ILE A 30 13.24 -1.50 -5.79
CA ILE A 30 13.91 -0.48 -4.96
C ILE A 30 15.00 -1.11 -4.08
N GLN A 31 14.78 -2.32 -3.55
CA GLN A 31 15.84 -3.04 -2.82
C GLN A 31 17.04 -3.37 -3.72
N PHE A 32 16.80 -3.70 -4.98
CA PHE A 32 17.88 -3.89 -5.93
C PHE A 32 18.63 -2.58 -6.23
N GLU A 33 17.90 -1.48 -6.44
CA GLU A 33 18.51 -0.14 -6.63
C GLU A 33 19.32 0.28 -5.40
N GLU A 34 18.82 0.03 -4.20
CA GLU A 34 19.54 0.30 -2.94
C GLU A 34 20.82 -0.55 -2.84
N CYS A 35 20.77 -1.81 -3.26
CA CYS A 35 21.96 -2.66 -3.32
C CYS A 35 23.03 -2.07 -4.27
N CYS A 36 22.61 -1.62 -5.45
CA CYS A 36 23.49 -0.97 -6.43
C CYS A 36 24.06 0.36 -5.87
N HIS A 37 23.22 1.14 -5.19
CA HIS A 37 23.65 2.40 -4.56
C HIS A 37 24.71 2.14 -3.48
N ARG A 38 24.49 1.19 -2.57
CA ARG A 38 25.47 0.83 -1.52
C ARG A 38 26.78 0.35 -2.12
N ALA A 39 26.74 -0.49 -3.14
CA ALA A 39 27.96 -0.94 -3.84
C ALA A 39 28.70 0.23 -4.50
N LEU A 40 28.00 1.22 -5.07
CA LEU A 40 28.59 2.44 -5.60
C LEU A 40 29.30 3.27 -4.52
N ILE A 41 28.66 3.45 -3.36
CA ILE A 41 29.24 4.18 -2.21
C ILE A 41 30.47 3.43 -1.66
N GLU A 42 30.40 2.11 -1.51
CA GLU A 42 31.52 1.29 -1.07
C GLU A 42 32.73 1.47 -2.00
N ARG A 43 32.52 1.35 -3.30
CA ARG A 43 33.56 1.57 -4.29
C ARG A 43 34.14 2.99 -4.24
N TYR A 44 33.30 4.00 -4.05
CA TYR A 44 33.77 5.38 -3.87
C TYR A 44 34.66 5.50 -2.64
N ASN A 45 34.27 4.90 -1.52
CA ASN A 45 35.04 4.96 -0.27
C ASN A 45 36.43 4.27 -0.43
N GLU A 46 36.49 3.15 -1.15
CA GLU A 46 37.75 2.47 -1.47
C GLU A 46 38.69 3.34 -2.32
N GLU A 47 38.16 3.98 -3.38
CA GLU A 47 38.93 4.87 -4.25
C GLU A 47 39.38 6.14 -3.51
N LYS A 48 38.51 6.72 -2.68
CA LYS A 48 38.83 7.87 -1.83
C LYS A 48 39.88 7.55 -0.77
N GLY A 49 39.93 6.31 -0.28
CA GLY A 49 40.99 5.85 0.62
C GLY A 49 42.38 5.88 -0.04
N LYS A 50 42.47 5.71 -1.38
CA LYS A 50 43.70 5.79 -2.17
C LYS A 50 44.04 7.24 -2.60
N ASP A 51 43.00 8.06 -2.83
CA ASP A 51 43.11 9.46 -3.25
C ASP A 51 42.15 10.33 -2.41
N HIS A 52 42.66 10.90 -1.34
CA HIS A 52 41.89 11.74 -0.41
C HIS A 52 41.30 13.00 -1.07
N SER A 53 41.84 13.45 -2.21
CA SER A 53 41.31 14.59 -2.97
C SER A 53 40.07 14.24 -3.80
N LEU A 54 39.76 12.95 -4.00
CA LEU A 54 38.66 12.48 -4.81
C LEU A 54 37.31 12.85 -4.17
N SER A 55 36.55 13.71 -4.84
CA SER A 55 35.16 14.00 -4.46
C SER A 55 34.20 12.97 -5.08
N PHE A 56 33.02 12.76 -4.46
CA PHE A 56 31.97 11.90 -5.01
C PHE A 56 31.55 12.35 -6.42
N LYS A 57 31.48 13.66 -6.63
CA LYS A 57 31.20 14.25 -7.94
C LYS A 57 32.21 13.81 -9.01
N LEU A 58 33.51 13.93 -8.75
CA LEU A 58 34.55 13.52 -9.69
C LEU A 58 34.52 12.00 -9.95
N PHE A 59 34.32 11.22 -8.92
CA PHE A 59 34.20 9.78 -9.02
C PHE A 59 33.04 9.38 -9.94
N THR A 60 31.86 9.89 -9.70
CA THR A 60 30.64 9.57 -10.48
C THR A 60 30.72 10.10 -11.90
N GLN A 61 31.36 11.28 -12.14
CA GLN A 61 31.61 11.81 -13.48
C GLN A 61 32.52 10.90 -14.31
N LYS A 62 33.55 10.31 -13.69
CA LYS A 62 34.42 9.30 -14.40
C LYS A 62 33.58 8.09 -14.85
N ILE A 63 32.70 7.57 -13.97
CA ILE A 63 31.81 6.47 -14.32
C ILE A 63 30.84 6.89 -15.45
N ALA A 64 30.22 8.04 -15.32
CA ALA A 64 29.26 8.57 -16.28
C ALA A 64 29.88 8.73 -17.69
N THR A 65 31.12 9.22 -17.77
CA THR A 65 31.89 9.30 -19.03
C THR A 65 32.08 7.91 -19.65
N GLY A 66 32.49 6.92 -18.84
CA GLY A 66 32.70 5.55 -19.33
C GLY A 66 31.42 4.84 -19.79
N THR A 67 30.28 5.18 -19.17
CA THR A 67 28.95 4.62 -19.49
C THR A 67 28.13 5.48 -20.47
N LYS A 68 28.66 6.62 -20.91
CA LYS A 68 27.98 7.61 -21.80
C LYS A 68 26.67 8.16 -21.18
N VAL A 69 26.59 8.26 -19.86
CA VAL A 69 25.48 8.89 -19.14
C VAL A 69 25.80 10.36 -18.88
N ASN A 70 24.83 11.25 -19.07
CA ASN A 70 25.02 12.68 -18.82
C ASN A 70 24.50 13.04 -17.40
N LEU A 71 25.38 13.59 -16.55
CA LEU A 71 25.08 14.07 -15.20
C LEU A 71 25.13 15.60 -15.08
N GLY A 72 24.96 16.35 -16.19
CA GLY A 72 25.21 17.79 -16.25
C GLY A 72 24.46 18.66 -15.22
N PHE A 73 23.21 18.30 -14.86
CA PHE A 73 22.38 19.04 -13.88
C PHE A 73 22.13 18.25 -12.60
N PHE A 74 22.97 17.25 -12.31
CA PHE A 74 22.79 16.41 -11.14
C PHE A 74 23.25 17.12 -9.85
N ASP A 75 22.38 17.19 -8.84
CA ASP A 75 22.67 17.73 -7.52
C ASP A 75 23.35 16.66 -6.64
N PHE A 76 24.68 16.70 -6.62
CA PHE A 76 25.49 15.72 -5.89
C PHE A 76 25.37 15.86 -4.37
N ASP A 77 25.02 17.05 -3.86
CA ASP A 77 24.95 17.31 -2.42
C ASP A 77 23.65 16.82 -1.81
N ASN A 78 22.58 16.76 -2.63
CA ASN A 78 21.25 16.36 -2.18
C ASN A 78 20.73 15.07 -2.86
N TYR A 79 21.61 14.33 -3.55
CA TYR A 79 21.15 13.22 -4.37
C TYR A 79 20.50 12.10 -3.56
N GLU A 80 21.04 11.71 -2.40
CA GLU A 80 20.47 10.64 -1.56
C GLU A 80 19.06 11.00 -1.10
N ASN A 81 18.86 12.24 -0.62
CA ASN A 81 17.54 12.70 -0.22
C ASN A 81 16.56 12.68 -1.40
N SER A 82 17.00 13.10 -2.59
CA SER A 82 16.19 13.07 -3.81
C SER A 82 15.88 11.65 -4.25
N LEU A 83 16.84 10.74 -4.17
CA LEU A 83 16.68 9.32 -4.46
C LEU A 83 15.62 8.69 -3.54
N TYR A 84 15.82 8.77 -2.23
CA TYR A 84 14.91 8.15 -1.27
C TYR A 84 13.52 8.82 -1.26
N ALA A 85 13.46 10.13 -1.48
CA ALA A 85 12.19 10.82 -1.62
C ALA A 85 11.42 10.39 -2.89
N SER A 86 12.13 9.99 -3.96
CA SER A 86 11.49 9.45 -5.16
C SER A 86 10.86 8.08 -4.94
N TYR A 87 11.44 7.24 -4.07
CA TYR A 87 10.98 5.90 -3.79
C TYR A 87 9.56 5.83 -3.21
N ILE A 88 9.11 6.86 -2.50
CA ILE A 88 7.77 6.88 -1.91
C ILE A 88 6.67 7.26 -2.92
N ILE A 89 7.01 7.71 -4.13
CA ILE A 89 6.02 8.18 -5.12
C ILE A 89 5.13 7.02 -5.58
N TYR A 90 5.72 5.92 -5.95
CA TYR A 90 4.99 4.76 -6.48
C TYR A 90 4.07 4.09 -5.45
N PRO A 91 4.51 3.76 -4.22
CA PRO A 91 3.64 3.14 -3.21
C PRO A 91 2.40 3.99 -2.92
N TYR A 92 2.53 5.31 -2.89
CA TYR A 92 1.37 6.18 -2.73
C TYR A 92 0.44 6.17 -3.94
N GLY A 93 0.99 6.13 -5.15
CA GLY A 93 0.19 5.95 -6.37
C GLY A 93 -0.59 4.64 -6.36
N ALA A 94 0.07 3.55 -5.99
CA ALA A 94 -0.54 2.23 -5.84
C ALA A 94 -1.63 2.22 -4.74
N PHE A 95 -1.39 2.91 -3.61
CA PHE A 95 -2.38 3.04 -2.52
C PHE A 95 -3.60 3.88 -2.95
N ASP A 96 -3.38 4.94 -3.72
CA ASP A 96 -4.46 5.73 -4.30
C ASP A 96 -5.34 4.90 -5.26
N CYS A 97 -4.74 3.99 -6.02
CA CYS A 97 -5.45 3.02 -6.85
C CYS A 97 -6.18 1.98 -5.98
N PHE A 98 -5.56 1.49 -4.90
CA PHE A 98 -6.21 0.61 -3.92
C PHE A 98 -7.50 1.22 -3.37
N ILE A 99 -7.47 2.50 -2.95
CA ILE A 99 -8.68 3.18 -2.47
C ILE A 99 -9.79 3.22 -3.53
N GLN A 100 -9.44 3.39 -4.80
CA GLN A 100 -10.44 3.39 -5.88
C GLN A 100 -10.96 1.97 -6.17
N ASP A 101 -10.10 0.98 -6.16
CA ASP A 101 -10.45 -0.39 -6.45
C ASP A 101 -11.25 -1.03 -5.31
N ILE A 102 -10.92 -0.75 -4.04
CA ILE A 102 -11.71 -1.23 -2.90
C ILE A 102 -13.15 -0.70 -2.92
N ILE A 103 -13.37 0.54 -3.39
CA ILE A 103 -14.72 1.10 -3.54
C ILE A 103 -15.53 0.32 -4.58
N LYS A 104 -14.88 -0.20 -5.63
CA LYS A 104 -15.53 -1.08 -6.61
C LYS A 104 -15.85 -2.44 -6.00
N ASP A 105 -14.87 -3.05 -5.29
CA ASP A 105 -15.07 -4.34 -4.64
C ASP A 105 -16.16 -4.30 -3.54
N LEU A 106 -16.27 -3.17 -2.81
CA LEU A 106 -17.30 -2.97 -1.80
C LEU A 106 -18.73 -3.02 -2.35
N LYS A 107 -18.93 -2.71 -3.63
CA LYS A 107 -20.25 -2.87 -4.29
C LYS A 107 -20.68 -4.33 -4.35
N ASP A 108 -19.73 -5.26 -4.49
CA ASP A 108 -19.99 -6.69 -4.46
C ASP A 108 -20.65 -7.10 -3.13
N PHE A 109 -20.32 -6.39 -2.06
CA PHE A 109 -20.90 -6.58 -0.72
C PHE A 109 -22.08 -5.63 -0.41
N LYS A 110 -22.64 -4.97 -1.43
CA LYS A 110 -23.72 -3.96 -1.30
C LYS A 110 -23.38 -2.75 -0.45
N ILE A 111 -22.08 -2.46 -0.33
CA ILE A 111 -21.57 -1.30 0.39
C ILE A 111 -21.23 -0.21 -0.65
N ASN A 112 -22.16 0.71 -0.87
CA ASN A 112 -21.99 1.79 -1.84
C ASN A 112 -21.28 2.98 -1.19
N ILE A 113 -20.06 3.29 -1.65
CA ILE A 113 -19.25 4.43 -1.21
C ILE A 113 -19.04 5.39 -2.37
N LYS A 114 -19.12 6.68 -2.07
CA LYS A 114 -18.75 7.76 -3.00
C LYS A 114 -17.68 8.62 -2.35
N ILE A 115 -16.57 8.82 -3.05
CA ILE A 115 -15.51 9.77 -2.67
C ILE A 115 -15.62 10.99 -3.56
N ASP A 116 -15.63 12.16 -2.93
CA ASP A 116 -15.66 13.44 -3.62
C ASP A 116 -14.22 13.84 -4.00
N LYS A 117 -14.06 14.32 -5.24
CA LYS A 117 -12.77 14.79 -5.74
C LYS A 117 -12.51 16.28 -5.46
N GLN A 118 -13.47 16.99 -4.84
CA GLN A 118 -13.33 18.43 -4.59
C GLN A 118 -12.24 18.74 -3.57
N LYS A 119 -11.48 19.82 -3.81
CA LYS A 119 -10.51 20.38 -2.85
C LYS A 119 -11.20 20.68 -1.51
N GLY A 120 -10.51 20.42 -0.40
CA GLY A 120 -10.99 20.73 0.95
C GLY A 120 -11.78 19.63 1.66
N LYS A 121 -12.13 18.52 1.00
CA LYS A 121 -12.91 17.43 1.63
C LYS A 121 -12.06 16.33 2.28
N GLY A 122 -10.76 16.57 2.50
CA GLY A 122 -9.83 15.61 3.10
C GLY A 122 -9.25 14.64 2.07
N THR A 123 -8.36 13.75 2.54
CA THR A 123 -7.72 12.73 1.70
C THR A 123 -8.71 11.64 1.29
N LYS A 124 -8.39 10.90 0.22
CA LYS A 124 -9.21 9.75 -0.20
C LYS A 124 -9.37 8.72 0.93
N LEU A 125 -8.29 8.47 1.71
CA LEU A 125 -8.34 7.59 2.87
C LEU A 125 -9.32 8.11 3.92
N SER A 126 -9.21 9.38 4.33
CA SER A 126 -10.11 9.95 5.36
C SER A 126 -11.57 9.93 4.93
N GLN A 127 -11.84 10.18 3.64
CA GLN A 127 -13.18 10.07 3.09
C GLN A 127 -13.70 8.62 3.09
N LEU A 128 -12.87 7.64 2.69
CA LEU A 128 -13.22 6.21 2.75
C LEU A 128 -13.59 5.80 4.17
N LEU A 129 -12.73 6.11 5.15
CA LEU A 129 -12.96 5.78 6.56
C LEU A 129 -14.26 6.41 7.08
N LYS A 130 -14.49 7.69 6.78
CA LYS A 130 -15.74 8.40 7.14
C LYS A 130 -16.97 7.75 6.53
N GLN A 131 -16.90 7.33 5.27
CA GLN A 131 -18.02 6.70 4.57
C GLN A 131 -18.27 5.27 5.08
N LEU A 132 -17.24 4.51 5.43
CA LEU A 132 -17.37 3.19 6.06
C LEU A 132 -18.04 3.31 7.43
N LYS A 133 -17.58 4.27 8.27
CA LYS A 133 -18.17 4.53 9.60
C LYS A 133 -19.64 4.88 9.51
N LYS A 134 -20.08 5.69 8.54
CA LYS A 134 -21.50 6.02 8.30
C LYS A 134 -22.35 4.76 7.99
N ARG A 135 -21.73 3.66 7.61
CA ARG A 135 -22.39 2.38 7.30
C ARG A 135 -22.21 1.35 8.40
N GLY A 136 -21.78 1.79 9.59
CA GLY A 136 -21.56 0.92 10.74
C GLY A 136 -20.25 0.13 10.70
N ILE A 137 -19.37 0.39 9.72
CA ILE A 137 -18.05 -0.27 9.59
C ILE A 137 -17.00 0.68 10.18
N ASP A 138 -16.71 0.51 11.47
CA ASP A 138 -15.76 1.34 12.21
C ASP A 138 -14.33 0.79 12.05
N VAL A 139 -13.60 1.32 11.09
CA VAL A 139 -12.20 0.97 10.82
C VAL A 139 -11.32 1.75 11.79
N ARG A 140 -10.72 1.06 12.75
CA ARG A 140 -9.84 1.65 13.76
C ARG A 140 -8.40 1.49 13.35
N ILE A 141 -7.77 2.59 12.95
CA ILE A 141 -6.34 2.69 12.64
C ILE A 141 -5.70 3.49 13.76
N GLU A 142 -4.58 3.00 14.27
CA GLU A 142 -3.81 3.71 15.30
C GLU A 142 -3.36 5.08 14.79
N GLN A 143 -3.45 6.10 15.65
CA GLN A 143 -3.21 7.49 15.24
C GLN A 143 -1.82 7.70 14.64
N PHE A 144 -0.78 7.06 15.18
CA PHE A 144 0.57 7.20 14.64
C PHE A 144 0.70 6.70 13.20
N LYS A 145 -0.07 5.68 12.78
CA LYS A 145 -0.12 5.19 11.39
C LYS A 145 -0.77 6.20 10.45
N ILE A 146 -1.78 6.91 10.94
CA ILE A 146 -2.42 8.02 10.20
C ILE A 146 -1.46 9.20 10.09
N ASP A 147 -0.73 9.53 11.16
CA ASP A 147 0.26 10.63 11.14
C ASP A 147 1.40 10.31 10.16
N LEU A 148 1.93 9.08 10.15
CA LEU A 148 2.89 8.60 9.16
C LEU A 148 2.35 8.68 7.73
N PHE A 149 1.10 8.23 7.53
CA PHE A 149 0.44 8.33 6.23
C PHE A 149 0.41 9.79 5.75
N GLU A 150 -0.01 10.73 6.59
CA GLU A 150 -0.08 12.15 6.21
C GLU A 150 1.30 12.76 5.95
N TYR A 151 2.31 12.44 6.76
CA TYR A 151 3.68 12.91 6.56
C TYR A 151 4.23 12.46 5.21
N TYR A 152 4.25 11.16 4.93
CA TYR A 152 4.80 10.65 3.68
C TYR A 152 3.96 11.07 2.46
N ARG A 153 2.63 11.23 2.62
CA ARG A 153 1.78 11.81 1.56
C ARG A 153 2.19 13.22 1.18
N LEU A 154 2.41 14.07 2.18
CA LEU A 154 2.81 15.45 1.95
C LEU A 154 4.24 15.51 1.39
N ARG A 155 5.14 14.66 1.89
CA ARG A 155 6.50 14.54 1.38
C ARG A 155 6.50 14.12 -0.08
N ARG A 156 5.73 13.10 -0.43
CA ARG A 156 5.56 12.67 -1.83
C ARG A 156 5.02 13.81 -2.70
N ASN A 157 4.05 14.56 -2.20
CA ASN A 157 3.49 15.67 -2.96
C ASN A 157 4.52 16.78 -3.16
N SER A 158 5.38 17.07 -2.17
CA SER A 158 6.44 18.06 -2.32
C SER A 158 7.42 17.66 -3.44
N VAL A 159 7.80 16.39 -3.51
CA VAL A 159 8.67 15.87 -4.57
C VAL A 159 7.97 15.89 -5.93
N ALA A 160 6.76 15.35 -6.01
CA ALA A 160 6.03 15.21 -7.28
C ALA A 160 5.57 16.56 -7.88
N HIS A 161 5.39 17.59 -7.06
CA HIS A 161 4.86 18.90 -7.46
C HIS A 161 5.80 20.06 -7.13
N MET A 162 7.04 19.79 -6.72
CA MET A 162 8.06 20.79 -6.34
C MET A 162 7.51 21.81 -5.32
N LEU A 163 6.71 21.33 -4.35
CA LEU A 163 6.13 22.17 -3.30
C LEU A 163 7.17 22.47 -2.21
N SER A 164 7.01 23.61 -1.54
CA SER A 164 7.89 24.02 -0.46
C SER A 164 7.87 23.03 0.71
N GLU A 165 8.96 22.92 1.45
CA GLU A 165 9.15 22.04 2.61
C GLU A 165 8.20 22.36 3.77
N THR A 166 7.73 23.59 3.87
CA THR A 166 6.78 24.03 4.91
C THR A 166 5.50 23.20 4.92
N THR A 167 5.14 22.59 3.77
CA THR A 167 3.90 21.81 3.63
C THR A 167 3.89 20.54 4.48
N TYR A 168 5.03 19.94 4.78
CA TYR A 168 5.10 18.65 5.51
C TYR A 168 5.76 18.73 6.89
N ILE A 169 6.42 19.83 7.26
CA ILE A 169 7.10 20.00 8.56
C ILE A 169 6.14 19.77 9.74
N SER A 170 4.94 20.36 9.70
CA SER A 170 3.95 20.16 10.77
C SER A 170 3.53 18.68 10.91
N SER A 171 3.42 17.96 9.79
CA SER A 171 3.07 16.53 9.80
C SER A 171 4.22 15.66 10.26
N PHE A 172 5.46 16.01 9.89
CA PHE A 172 6.67 15.38 10.43
C PHE A 172 6.72 15.51 11.97
N ASN A 173 6.52 16.70 12.51
CA ASN A 173 6.55 16.94 13.95
C ASN A 173 5.49 16.13 14.71
N LYS A 174 4.32 15.86 14.10
CA LYS A 174 3.32 14.94 14.68
C LYS A 174 3.83 13.50 14.69
N SER A 175 4.41 13.04 13.58
CA SER A 175 4.93 11.67 13.46
C SER A 175 6.09 11.42 14.44
N VAL A 176 6.99 12.38 14.62
CA VAL A 176 8.12 12.29 15.55
C VAL A 176 7.67 12.15 17.00
N LYS A 177 6.55 12.77 17.42
CA LYS A 177 5.99 12.58 18.77
C LYS A 177 5.67 11.12 19.08
N SER A 178 5.36 10.33 18.06
CA SER A 178 5.06 8.90 18.17
C SER A 178 6.21 8.00 17.73
N ARG A 179 7.46 8.52 17.63
CA ARG A 179 8.63 7.77 17.14
C ARG A 179 8.83 6.44 17.89
N HIS A 180 8.60 6.40 19.20
CA HIS A 180 8.71 5.17 19.98
C HIS A 180 7.74 4.06 19.51
N LEU A 181 6.53 4.42 19.05
CA LEU A 181 5.59 3.47 18.46
C LEU A 181 6.05 3.02 17.06
N VAL A 182 6.64 3.95 16.28
CA VAL A 182 7.23 3.64 14.99
C VAL A 182 8.37 2.64 15.16
N SER A 183 9.34 2.91 16.03
CA SER A 183 10.46 2.00 16.30
C SER A 183 10.01 0.65 16.85
N LYS A 184 8.96 0.60 17.69
CA LYS A 184 8.38 -0.65 18.18
C LYS A 184 7.73 -1.45 17.06
N THR A 185 7.08 -0.79 16.11
CA THR A 185 6.33 -1.43 15.01
C THR A 185 7.26 -1.83 13.86
N TYR A 186 8.30 -1.04 13.62
CA TYR A 186 9.28 -1.21 12.53
C TYR A 186 10.72 -1.24 13.11
N PRO A 187 11.07 -2.27 13.90
CA PRO A 187 12.32 -2.27 14.69
C PRO A 187 13.60 -2.30 13.84
N ASN A 188 13.50 -2.75 12.60
CA ASN A 188 14.65 -2.86 11.69
C ASN A 188 14.91 -1.58 10.87
N GLN A 189 14.19 -0.48 11.16
CA GLN A 189 14.30 0.81 10.45
C GLN A 189 14.66 1.96 11.41
N PRO A 190 15.87 1.95 12.00
CA PRO A 190 16.27 2.93 13.03
C PRO A 190 16.46 4.34 12.46
N ASN A 191 16.73 4.48 11.16
CA ASN A 191 17.00 5.76 10.51
C ASN A 191 15.73 6.44 9.95
N ALA A 192 14.55 5.83 10.10
CA ALA A 192 13.31 6.50 9.70
C ALA A 192 12.97 7.67 10.62
N LEU A 193 12.40 8.72 10.05
CA LEU A 193 11.98 9.96 10.75
C LEU A 193 13.13 10.66 11.51
N THR A 194 14.35 10.60 11.00
CA THR A 194 15.49 11.26 11.63
C THR A 194 15.45 12.77 11.47
N SER A 195 15.10 13.26 10.27
CA SER A 195 14.97 14.68 9.97
C SER A 195 13.85 14.94 8.97
N TYR A 196 13.25 16.14 9.00
CA TYR A 196 12.23 16.51 8.03
C TYR A 196 12.79 16.74 6.63
N ASP A 197 14.03 17.18 6.53
CA ASP A 197 14.71 17.55 5.29
C ASP A 197 15.49 16.40 4.64
N LYS A 198 15.72 15.32 5.40
CA LYS A 198 16.46 14.14 4.90
C LYS A 198 15.59 12.90 4.96
N MET A 199 15.44 12.27 3.81
CA MET A 199 14.87 10.92 3.70
C MET A 199 15.98 9.88 3.64
N THR A 200 15.67 8.71 4.17
CA THR A 200 16.55 7.55 4.16
C THR A 200 15.84 6.37 3.51
N PHE A 201 16.58 5.31 3.21
CA PHE A 201 15.98 4.06 2.76
C PHE A 201 14.98 3.48 3.78
N ASP A 202 15.25 3.67 5.08
CA ASP A 202 14.35 3.23 6.16
C ASP A 202 12.98 3.95 6.09
N ASP A 203 12.96 5.22 5.69
CA ASP A 203 11.71 5.96 5.47
C ASP A 203 10.85 5.34 4.35
N PHE A 204 11.48 4.88 3.26
CA PHE A 204 10.78 4.14 2.21
C PHE A 204 10.17 2.84 2.75
N VAL A 205 10.95 2.06 3.51
CA VAL A 205 10.48 0.79 4.08
C VAL A 205 9.32 1.03 5.05
N VAL A 206 9.44 2.01 5.96
CA VAL A 206 8.35 2.38 6.89
C VAL A 206 7.12 2.86 6.15
N CYS A 207 7.29 3.70 5.13
CA CYS A 207 6.19 4.19 4.29
C CYS A 207 5.40 3.04 3.67
N THR A 208 6.08 2.13 2.96
CA THR A 208 5.44 1.01 2.26
C THR A 208 4.79 0.04 3.24
N ALA A 209 5.48 -0.30 4.34
CA ALA A 209 4.94 -1.17 5.38
C ALA A 209 3.69 -0.55 6.04
N ASN A 210 3.70 0.76 6.30
CA ASN A 210 2.55 1.46 6.87
C ASN A 210 1.33 1.45 5.94
N LEU A 211 1.53 1.69 4.64
CA LEU A 211 0.45 1.62 3.64
C LEU A 211 -0.14 0.21 3.55
N LYS A 212 0.70 -0.84 3.57
CA LYS A 212 0.27 -2.24 3.61
C LYS A 212 -0.51 -2.55 4.88
N ASN A 213 -0.04 -2.09 6.04
CA ASN A 213 -0.74 -2.27 7.31
C ASN A 213 -2.12 -1.59 7.31
N ILE A 214 -2.23 -0.37 6.78
CA ILE A 214 -3.50 0.34 6.67
C ILE A 214 -4.47 -0.43 5.75
N SER A 215 -4.00 -0.91 4.60
CA SER A 215 -4.84 -1.68 3.67
C SER A 215 -5.35 -2.98 4.28
N ASP A 216 -4.51 -3.69 5.04
CA ASP A 216 -4.89 -4.92 5.76
C ASP A 216 -5.91 -4.65 6.88
N ILE A 217 -5.73 -3.57 7.65
CA ILE A 217 -6.71 -3.18 8.70
C ILE A 217 -8.07 -2.90 8.09
N ILE A 218 -8.12 -2.16 6.97
CA ILE A 218 -9.36 -1.88 6.24
C ILE A 218 -10.00 -3.19 5.78
N THR A 219 -9.25 -4.05 5.11
CA THR A 219 -9.73 -5.33 4.55
C THR A 219 -10.28 -6.25 5.64
N ARG A 220 -9.54 -6.44 6.74
CA ARG A 220 -9.98 -7.27 7.88
C ARG A 220 -11.21 -6.69 8.60
N THR A 221 -11.34 -5.36 8.63
CA THR A 221 -12.54 -4.74 9.21
C THR A 221 -13.75 -4.95 8.33
N ILE A 222 -13.59 -4.88 7.01
CA ILE A 222 -14.66 -5.17 6.05
C ILE A 222 -15.11 -6.63 6.20
N GLU A 223 -14.18 -7.59 6.26
CA GLU A 223 -14.48 -9.02 6.46
C GLU A 223 -15.47 -9.26 7.58
N LYS A 224 -15.21 -8.66 8.76
CA LYS A 224 -16.02 -8.81 9.97
C LYS A 224 -17.46 -8.29 9.82
N ASN A 225 -17.69 -7.46 8.79
CA ASN A 225 -18.98 -6.81 8.55
C ASN A 225 -19.71 -7.36 7.32
N ILE A 226 -19.14 -8.36 6.62
CA ILE A 226 -19.78 -8.99 5.47
C ILE A 226 -20.88 -9.94 5.96
N ASN A 227 -22.10 -9.74 5.45
CA ASN A 227 -23.19 -10.67 5.62
C ASN A 227 -23.38 -11.51 4.34
N TRP A 228 -22.66 -12.63 4.26
CA TRP A 228 -22.66 -13.51 3.10
C TRP A 228 -24.05 -14.00 2.71
N LYS A 229 -24.90 -14.35 3.67
CA LYS A 229 -26.29 -14.80 3.46
C LYS A 229 -27.13 -13.73 2.78
N LYS A 230 -26.95 -12.45 3.15
CA LYS A 230 -27.68 -11.33 2.55
C LYS A 230 -27.21 -11.00 1.13
N ILE A 231 -25.96 -11.31 0.82
CA ILE A 231 -25.36 -11.04 -0.49
C ILE A 231 -25.79 -12.10 -1.50
N GLY A 232 -25.57 -13.37 -1.19
CA GLY A 232 -26.02 -14.56 -1.93
C GLY A 232 -26.17 -14.37 -3.45
N LYS A 233 -27.34 -14.74 -3.98
CA LYS A 233 -27.68 -14.64 -5.41
C LYS A 233 -27.49 -13.27 -6.03
N SER A 234 -27.52 -12.21 -5.26
CA SER A 234 -27.39 -10.83 -5.75
C SER A 234 -25.94 -10.33 -5.82
N HIS A 235 -24.95 -11.19 -5.57
CA HIS A 235 -23.55 -10.82 -5.69
C HIS A 235 -23.21 -10.53 -7.17
N PRO A 236 -22.75 -9.31 -7.53
CA PRO A 236 -22.58 -8.91 -8.93
C PRO A 236 -21.61 -9.80 -9.70
N TYR A 237 -20.51 -10.23 -9.04
CA TYR A 237 -19.55 -11.15 -9.64
C TYR A 237 -20.20 -12.50 -9.98
N TRP A 238 -21.07 -13.01 -9.08
CA TRP A 238 -21.78 -14.25 -9.27
C TRP A 238 -22.79 -14.15 -10.42
N ILE A 239 -23.59 -13.08 -10.44
CA ILE A 239 -24.59 -12.83 -11.51
C ILE A 239 -23.92 -12.78 -12.90
N ASN A 240 -22.76 -12.14 -12.99
CA ASN A 240 -22.03 -11.93 -14.23
C ASN A 240 -21.09 -13.09 -14.60
N TYR A 241 -21.03 -14.14 -13.77
CA TYR A 241 -20.14 -15.26 -14.04
C TYR A 241 -20.71 -16.16 -15.15
N LYS A 242 -20.10 -16.13 -16.34
CA LYS A 242 -20.59 -16.82 -17.55
C LYS A 242 -20.88 -18.33 -17.38
N LYS A 243 -20.23 -18.98 -16.39
CA LYS A 243 -20.41 -20.42 -16.11
C LYS A 243 -21.62 -20.72 -15.21
N ILE A 244 -22.33 -19.72 -14.67
CA ILE A 244 -23.52 -19.95 -13.83
C ILE A 244 -24.56 -20.76 -14.59
N ASN A 245 -24.81 -20.41 -15.86
CA ASN A 245 -25.80 -21.14 -16.68
C ASN A 245 -25.41 -22.60 -16.91
N ALA A 246 -24.09 -22.88 -16.98
CA ALA A 246 -23.61 -24.26 -17.16
C ALA A 246 -23.77 -25.12 -15.90
N ILE A 247 -23.82 -24.53 -14.71
CA ILE A 247 -24.03 -25.30 -13.46
C ILE A 247 -25.50 -25.55 -13.11
N CYS A 248 -26.43 -24.96 -13.84
CA CYS A 248 -27.87 -25.18 -13.60
C CYS A 248 -28.28 -26.65 -13.77
N SER A 249 -27.56 -27.41 -14.61
CA SER A 249 -27.77 -28.86 -14.80
C SER A 249 -27.05 -29.74 -13.78
N PHE A 250 -26.23 -29.19 -12.90
CA PHE A 250 -25.47 -29.98 -11.93
C PHE A 250 -26.34 -30.43 -10.75
N GLU A 251 -25.95 -31.52 -10.12
CA GLU A 251 -26.47 -31.94 -8.82
C GLU A 251 -26.21 -30.85 -7.77
N LYS A 252 -27.06 -30.79 -6.75
CA LYS A 252 -27.00 -29.76 -5.70
C LYS A 252 -25.61 -29.64 -5.10
N GLN A 253 -24.95 -30.74 -4.72
CA GLN A 253 -23.63 -30.73 -4.11
C GLN A 253 -22.57 -30.15 -5.04
N LYS A 254 -22.56 -30.48 -6.30
CA LYS A 254 -21.67 -29.95 -7.31
C LYS A 254 -21.79 -28.41 -7.45
N LYS A 255 -23.04 -27.91 -7.33
CA LYS A 255 -23.30 -26.44 -7.33
C LYS A 255 -22.70 -25.78 -6.10
N ILE A 256 -22.88 -26.34 -4.91
CA ILE A 256 -22.32 -25.87 -3.64
C ILE A 256 -20.79 -25.81 -3.74
N ASP A 257 -20.16 -26.89 -4.19
CA ASP A 257 -18.70 -26.97 -4.32
C ASP A 257 -18.15 -25.95 -5.34
N PHE A 258 -18.91 -25.72 -6.41
CA PHE A 258 -18.55 -24.69 -7.39
C PHE A 258 -18.60 -23.28 -6.80
N VAL A 259 -19.68 -22.92 -6.08
CA VAL A 259 -19.79 -21.64 -5.37
C VAL A 259 -18.61 -21.46 -4.41
N ARG A 260 -18.34 -22.50 -3.60
CA ARG A 260 -17.23 -22.48 -2.62
C ARG A 260 -15.90 -22.18 -3.30
N LYS A 261 -15.54 -22.89 -4.37
CA LYS A 261 -14.30 -22.67 -5.13
C LYS A 261 -14.20 -21.27 -5.74
N VAL A 262 -15.30 -20.71 -6.24
CA VAL A 262 -15.34 -19.37 -6.82
C VAL A 262 -15.10 -18.30 -5.74
N ILE A 263 -15.79 -18.42 -4.60
CA ILE A 263 -15.65 -17.47 -3.49
C ILE A 263 -14.26 -17.59 -2.84
N GLU A 264 -13.77 -18.79 -2.62
CA GLU A 264 -12.43 -19.05 -2.09
C GLU A 264 -11.35 -18.46 -3.01
N GLY A 265 -11.41 -18.73 -4.31
CA GLY A 265 -10.46 -18.18 -5.27
C GLY A 265 -10.46 -16.66 -5.32
N ARG A 266 -11.63 -16.02 -5.18
CA ARG A 266 -11.74 -14.57 -5.20
C ARG A 266 -11.36 -13.91 -3.89
N TYR A 267 -11.83 -14.43 -2.75
CA TYR A 267 -11.74 -13.77 -1.44
C TYR A 267 -10.91 -14.54 -0.41
N GLY A 268 -10.39 -15.71 -0.72
CA GLY A 268 -9.58 -16.51 0.18
C GLY A 268 -10.36 -17.11 1.36
N VAL A 269 -11.69 -17.21 1.27
CA VAL A 269 -12.55 -17.79 2.32
C VAL A 269 -13.32 -18.98 1.82
N GLU A 270 -13.39 -20.02 2.64
CA GLU A 270 -14.21 -21.19 2.41
C GLU A 270 -15.56 -21.03 3.13
N LEU A 271 -16.65 -20.92 2.37
CA LEU A 271 -17.99 -20.80 2.93
C LEU A 271 -18.55 -22.17 3.29
N SER A 272 -19.38 -22.22 4.33
CA SER A 272 -20.18 -23.42 4.66
C SER A 272 -21.18 -23.72 3.56
N ASP A 273 -21.67 -24.99 3.51
CA ASP A 273 -22.69 -25.43 2.53
C ASP A 273 -23.94 -24.55 2.60
N GLU A 274 -24.42 -24.24 3.80
CA GLU A 274 -25.59 -23.36 4.00
C GLU A 274 -25.39 -21.97 3.38
N LEU A 275 -24.19 -21.40 3.51
CA LEU A 275 -23.89 -20.11 2.90
C LEU A 275 -23.75 -20.21 1.38
N CYS A 276 -23.12 -21.27 0.88
CA CYS A 276 -23.01 -21.52 -0.56
C CYS A 276 -24.40 -21.69 -1.21
N GLU A 277 -25.34 -22.37 -0.54
CA GLU A 277 -26.73 -22.48 -0.97
C GLU A 277 -27.42 -21.12 -1.13
N SER A 278 -27.10 -20.15 -0.31
CA SER A 278 -27.66 -18.80 -0.44
C SER A 278 -27.32 -18.07 -1.74
N PHE A 279 -26.33 -18.58 -2.50
CA PHE A 279 -25.95 -18.08 -3.82
C PHE A 279 -26.68 -18.80 -4.97
N LEU A 280 -27.26 -19.96 -4.71
CA LEU A 280 -28.03 -20.72 -5.66
C LEU A 280 -29.51 -20.33 -5.71
#